data_9091ee974f6b6c89ee80a1c37ba56870
#
_entry.id   9091ee974f6b6c89ee80a1c37ba56870
#
_cell.length_a   1.000
_cell.length_b   1.000
_cell.length_c   1.000
_cell.angle_alpha   90.00
_cell.angle_beta   90.00
_cell.angle_gamma   90.00
#
_symmetry.space_group_name_H-M   'P 1'
#
loop_
_entity.id
_entity.type
_entity.pdbx_description
1 polymer ?
#
loop_
_entity_poly.entity_id
_entity_poly.type
_entity_poly.pdbx_seq_one_letter_code
_entity_poly.pdbx_strand_id
1 'polypeptide(L)'
;QKNLDEIGVQMTYCNLETEDIRRFQSVYAYEDLKRWFLDVAGQYEKWARYQVRWKQKRNASIKEIEFPFAYREGQKNLAASVYRTIARKKKLFIQAPTGVGKTMATVFPAVKAVGEGLGEKIFYLTAKTITRTVAWQAFDTLKEQALRMKVLVLTAKEKTCFCEETVCNPDACPYAKGHFDRVNDAVYELLTTSDEMSREILEEQAKKWNVCPYDMSLDVSNWVDAINCDYNYAFDPNAHLRRFFGEGNSGEYLFLIDEAHNLPDRARDMYSA
;
A
#
# COMPACT_ATOMS: atom_id res chain seq x y z
N GLN A 1 -37.23 -14.34 6.16
CA GLN A 1 -36.99 -13.73 4.84
C GLN A 1 -38.35 -13.32 4.29
N LYS A 2 -38.52 -12.04 3.94
CA LYS A 2 -39.73 -11.55 3.27
C LYS A 2 -39.54 -11.74 1.78
N ASN A 3 -40.44 -12.47 1.12
CA ASN A 3 -40.50 -12.51 -0.34
C ASN A 3 -41.11 -11.18 -0.79
N LEU A 4 -40.26 -10.28 -1.27
CA LEU A 4 -40.67 -9.00 -1.84
C LEU A 4 -40.39 -9.05 -3.34
N ASP A 5 -41.39 -8.76 -4.15
CA ASP A 5 -41.23 -8.66 -5.62
C ASP A 5 -40.54 -7.34 -6.03
N GLU A 6 -40.76 -6.29 -5.22
CA GLU A 6 -40.18 -4.96 -5.42
C GLU A 6 -39.73 -4.34 -4.12
N ILE A 7 -38.74 -3.41 -4.20
CA ILE A 7 -38.30 -2.62 -3.05
C ILE A 7 -38.01 -1.16 -3.47
N GLY A 8 -38.45 -0.23 -2.63
CA GLY A 8 -38.12 1.19 -2.76
C GLY A 8 -36.72 1.47 -2.19
N VAL A 9 -35.91 2.16 -2.96
CA VAL A 9 -34.57 2.63 -2.57
C VAL A 9 -34.55 4.15 -2.64
N GLN A 10 -34.04 4.79 -1.59
CA GLN A 10 -33.84 6.23 -1.55
C GLN A 10 -32.35 6.55 -1.37
N MET A 11 -31.81 7.34 -2.29
CA MET A 11 -30.51 8.00 -2.12
C MET A 11 -30.75 9.42 -1.60
N THR A 12 -30.06 9.79 -0.55
CA THR A 12 -30.12 11.13 0.04
C THR A 12 -28.75 11.78 -0.04
N TYR A 13 -28.64 12.91 -0.70
CA TYR A 13 -27.46 13.76 -0.75
C TYR A 13 -27.66 14.95 0.17
N CYS A 14 -26.67 15.24 1.01
CA CYS A 14 -26.62 16.43 1.83
C CYS A 14 -25.40 17.26 1.42
N ASN A 15 -25.61 18.53 1.11
CA ASN A 15 -24.51 19.47 0.98
C ASN A 15 -24.07 19.88 2.38
N LEU A 16 -22.80 19.64 2.70
CA LEU A 16 -22.26 19.90 4.04
C LEU A 16 -22.04 21.39 4.34
N GLU A 17 -22.04 22.25 3.34
CA GLU A 17 -21.87 23.69 3.50
C GLU A 17 -23.21 24.42 3.60
N THR A 18 -24.20 24.01 2.80
CA THR A 18 -25.53 24.67 2.73
C THR A 18 -26.61 23.93 3.48
N GLU A 19 -26.32 22.69 3.94
CA GLU A 19 -27.29 21.74 4.54
C GLU A 19 -28.47 21.34 3.62
N ASP A 20 -28.36 21.69 2.32
CA ASP A 20 -29.38 21.33 1.35
C ASP A 20 -29.46 19.81 1.16
N ILE A 21 -30.67 19.27 1.23
CA ILE A 21 -30.93 17.85 1.10
C ILE A 21 -31.67 17.56 -0.20
N ARG A 22 -31.10 16.68 -1.04
CA ARG A 22 -31.78 16.14 -2.21
C ARG A 22 -32.00 14.65 -2.06
N ARG A 23 -33.23 14.20 -2.36
CA ARG A 23 -33.64 12.80 -2.27
C ARG A 23 -34.05 12.30 -3.64
N PHE A 24 -33.49 11.15 -4.03
CA PHE A 24 -33.82 10.43 -5.24
C PHE A 24 -34.41 9.09 -4.84
N GLN A 25 -35.63 8.82 -5.27
CA GLN A 25 -36.34 7.59 -4.98
C GLN A 25 -36.52 6.77 -6.26
N SER A 26 -36.30 5.47 -6.15
CA SER A 26 -36.50 4.52 -7.24
C SER A 26 -37.06 3.23 -6.67
N VAL A 27 -37.88 2.56 -7.47
CA VAL A 27 -38.39 1.21 -7.15
C VAL A 27 -37.70 0.23 -8.08
N TYR A 28 -37.19 -0.85 -7.52
CA TYR A 28 -36.51 -1.90 -8.25
C TYR A 28 -37.19 -3.24 -8.05
N ALA A 29 -37.38 -3.98 -9.13
CA ALA A 29 -37.82 -5.35 -9.07
C ALA A 29 -36.69 -6.27 -8.55
N TYR A 30 -37.07 -7.38 -7.93
CA TYR A 30 -36.13 -8.37 -7.40
C TYR A 30 -35.10 -8.83 -8.43
N GLU A 31 -35.53 -9.14 -9.65
CA GLU A 31 -34.63 -9.63 -10.70
C GLU A 31 -33.62 -8.58 -11.17
N ASP A 32 -33.97 -7.28 -11.14
CA ASP A 32 -33.06 -6.19 -11.48
C ASP A 32 -31.99 -6.01 -10.41
N LEU A 33 -32.39 -6.03 -9.14
CA LEU A 33 -31.43 -5.96 -8.01
C LEU A 33 -30.54 -7.18 -7.95
N LYS A 34 -31.09 -8.37 -8.23
CA LYS A 34 -30.32 -9.60 -8.27
C LYS A 34 -29.28 -9.56 -9.40
N ARG A 35 -29.64 -9.08 -10.58
CA ARG A 35 -28.73 -8.90 -11.72
C ARG A 35 -27.61 -7.92 -11.36
N TRP A 36 -27.97 -6.77 -10.82
CA TRP A 36 -27.01 -5.77 -10.35
C TRP A 36 -26.08 -6.34 -9.29
N PHE A 37 -26.62 -7.04 -8.28
CA PHE A 37 -25.81 -7.65 -7.22
C PHE A 37 -24.82 -8.69 -7.77
N LEU A 38 -25.27 -9.55 -8.69
CA LEU A 38 -24.42 -10.56 -9.31
C LEU A 38 -23.32 -9.94 -10.17
N ASP A 39 -23.61 -8.82 -10.85
CA ASP A 39 -22.60 -8.06 -11.60
C ASP A 39 -21.53 -7.48 -10.66
N VAL A 40 -21.94 -6.77 -9.62
CA VAL A 40 -21.02 -6.20 -8.60
C VAL A 40 -20.20 -7.32 -7.92
N ALA A 41 -20.86 -8.41 -7.53
CA ALA A 41 -20.19 -9.56 -6.94
C ALA A 41 -19.17 -10.20 -7.89
N GLY A 42 -19.51 -10.31 -9.18
CA GLY A 42 -18.60 -10.81 -10.22
C GLY A 42 -17.39 -9.91 -10.44
N GLN A 43 -17.59 -8.59 -10.43
CA GLN A 43 -16.49 -7.63 -10.47
C GLN A 43 -15.56 -7.75 -9.26
N TYR A 44 -16.12 -7.93 -8.06
CA TYR A 44 -15.34 -8.12 -6.84
C TYR A 44 -14.61 -9.48 -6.82
N GLU A 45 -15.22 -10.53 -7.37
CA GLU A 45 -14.65 -11.88 -7.36
C GLU A 45 -13.26 -11.94 -8.01
N LYS A 46 -13.02 -11.18 -9.10
CA LYS A 46 -11.69 -11.14 -9.76
C LYS A 46 -10.59 -10.71 -8.79
N TRP A 47 -10.90 -9.72 -7.92
CA TRP A 47 -9.97 -9.19 -6.93
C TRP A 47 -9.73 -10.16 -5.78
N ALA A 48 -10.79 -10.75 -5.25
CA ALA A 48 -10.69 -11.75 -4.19
C ALA A 48 -9.89 -12.98 -4.64
N ARG A 49 -10.15 -13.49 -5.86
CA ARG A 49 -9.39 -14.59 -6.47
C ARG A 49 -7.92 -14.22 -6.69
N TYR A 50 -7.65 -13.00 -7.16
CA TYR A 50 -6.29 -12.49 -7.32
C TYR A 50 -5.56 -12.49 -5.98
N GLN A 51 -6.14 -11.94 -4.93
CA GLN A 51 -5.54 -11.82 -3.60
C GLN A 51 -5.18 -13.20 -3.01
N VAL A 52 -6.09 -14.16 -3.09
CA VAL A 52 -5.85 -15.53 -2.60
C VAL A 52 -4.69 -16.18 -3.36
N ARG A 53 -4.71 -16.12 -4.70
CA ARG A 53 -3.65 -16.71 -5.55
C ARG A 53 -2.31 -16.01 -5.33
N TRP A 54 -2.33 -14.68 -5.22
CA TRP A 54 -1.12 -13.92 -4.96
C TRP A 54 -0.49 -14.30 -3.62
N LYS A 55 -1.28 -14.34 -2.54
CA LYS A 55 -0.79 -14.73 -1.20
C LYS A 55 -0.17 -16.13 -1.20
N GLN A 56 -0.78 -17.09 -1.90
CA GLN A 56 -0.22 -18.44 -2.04
C GLN A 56 1.13 -18.42 -2.77
N LYS A 57 1.21 -17.73 -3.92
CA LYS A 57 2.42 -17.63 -4.73
C LYS A 57 3.55 -16.92 -3.99
N ARG A 58 3.23 -15.80 -3.32
CA ARG A 58 4.16 -15.06 -2.48
C ARG A 58 4.71 -15.95 -1.35
N ASN A 59 3.84 -16.56 -0.56
CA ASN A 59 4.27 -17.35 0.58
C ASN A 59 5.08 -18.58 0.18
N ALA A 60 4.77 -19.20 -0.97
CA ALA A 60 5.58 -20.27 -1.52
C ALA A 60 7.00 -19.80 -1.86
N SER A 61 7.13 -18.65 -2.56
CA SER A 61 8.43 -18.10 -2.91
C SER A 61 9.26 -17.68 -1.69
N ILE A 62 8.61 -17.13 -0.64
CA ILE A 62 9.29 -16.73 0.61
C ILE A 62 9.92 -17.92 1.32
N LYS A 63 9.36 -19.11 1.23
CA LYS A 63 9.95 -20.31 1.86
C LYS A 63 11.31 -20.65 1.27
N GLU A 64 11.48 -20.48 -0.02
CA GLU A 64 12.66 -20.89 -0.79
C GLU A 64 13.86 -19.92 -0.66
N ILE A 65 13.63 -18.64 -0.33
CA ILE A 65 14.73 -17.68 -0.22
C ILE A 65 15.58 -17.92 1.05
N GLU A 66 16.88 -17.69 0.91
CA GLU A 66 17.85 -17.70 2.01
C GLU A 66 18.44 -16.30 2.20
N PHE A 67 19.20 -16.13 3.28
CA PHE A 67 19.91 -14.88 3.47
C PHE A 67 20.99 -14.73 2.36
N PRO A 68 20.97 -13.63 1.58
CA PRO A 68 21.65 -13.60 0.27
C PRO A 68 23.18 -13.50 0.35
N PHE A 69 23.75 -13.28 1.53
CA PHE A 69 25.17 -13.05 1.73
C PHE A 69 25.74 -13.91 2.86
N ALA A 70 27.05 -14.09 2.89
CA ALA A 70 27.72 -14.55 4.10
C ALA A 70 27.44 -13.55 5.25
N TYR A 71 27.02 -14.06 6.39
CA TYR A 71 26.75 -13.21 7.54
C TYR A 71 28.04 -12.52 8.03
N ARG A 72 27.93 -11.21 8.20
CA ARG A 72 28.97 -10.43 8.90
C ARG A 72 28.83 -10.66 10.42
N GLU A 73 29.89 -10.31 11.16
CA GLU A 73 29.86 -10.40 12.63
C GLU A 73 28.63 -9.66 13.20
N GLY A 74 27.93 -10.29 14.11
CA GLY A 74 26.69 -9.77 14.72
C GLY A 74 25.44 -9.77 13.84
N GLN A 75 25.57 -9.85 12.52
CA GLN A 75 24.44 -9.71 11.56
C GLN A 75 23.40 -10.84 11.71
N LYS A 76 23.85 -12.08 11.93
CA LYS A 76 22.96 -13.23 12.16
C LYS A 76 22.14 -13.06 13.44
N ASN A 77 22.78 -12.58 14.50
CA ASN A 77 22.11 -12.33 15.78
C ASN A 77 21.09 -11.21 15.65
N LEU A 78 21.41 -10.17 14.87
CA LEU A 78 20.50 -9.08 14.57
C LEU A 78 19.27 -9.58 13.83
N ALA A 79 19.43 -10.31 12.73
CA ALA A 79 18.32 -10.87 11.95
C ALA A 79 17.43 -11.79 12.81
N ALA A 80 18.04 -12.64 13.65
CA ALA A 80 17.30 -13.49 14.58
C ALA A 80 16.53 -12.69 15.64
N SER A 81 17.09 -11.56 16.10
CA SER A 81 16.42 -10.68 17.07
C SER A 81 15.23 -9.96 16.46
N VAL A 82 15.36 -9.50 15.21
CA VAL A 82 14.25 -8.90 14.45
C VAL A 82 13.11 -9.91 14.30
N TYR A 83 13.41 -11.12 13.82
CA TYR A 83 12.40 -12.17 13.65
C TYR A 83 11.68 -12.50 14.96
N ARG A 84 12.43 -12.73 16.05
CA ARG A 84 11.84 -13.03 17.38
C ARG A 84 10.99 -11.87 17.90
N THR A 85 11.37 -10.63 17.60
CA THR A 85 10.62 -9.44 18.01
C THR A 85 9.28 -9.37 17.29
N ILE A 86 9.26 -9.64 15.97
CA ILE A 86 8.04 -9.72 15.17
C ILE A 86 7.15 -10.85 15.71
N ALA A 87 7.68 -12.05 15.88
CA ALA A 87 6.92 -13.20 16.38
C ALA A 87 6.30 -12.97 17.77
N ARG A 88 6.92 -12.11 18.59
CA ARG A 88 6.43 -11.74 19.93
C ARG A 88 5.57 -10.48 19.92
N LYS A 89 5.32 -9.86 18.76
CA LYS A 89 4.58 -8.59 18.59
C LYS A 89 5.14 -7.48 19.51
N LYS A 90 6.48 -7.34 19.54
CA LYS A 90 7.20 -6.36 20.39
C LYS A 90 7.89 -5.30 19.53
N LYS A 91 8.50 -4.31 20.18
CA LYS A 91 9.33 -3.28 19.58
C LYS A 91 10.79 -3.61 19.81
N LEU A 92 11.66 -3.33 18.82
CA LEU A 92 13.11 -3.51 18.89
C LEU A 92 13.79 -2.21 18.46
N PHE A 93 14.67 -1.70 19.29
CA PHE A 93 15.58 -0.61 18.96
C PHE A 93 16.95 -1.20 18.68
N ILE A 94 17.52 -0.84 17.53
CA ILE A 94 18.79 -1.36 17.04
C ILE A 94 19.76 -0.21 16.88
N GLN A 95 20.89 -0.29 17.56
CA GLN A 95 22.05 0.57 17.33
C GLN A 95 23.18 -0.30 16.80
N ALA A 96 23.61 -0.03 15.58
CA ALA A 96 24.70 -0.77 14.95
C ALA A 96 25.49 0.16 14.03
N PRO A 97 26.82 -0.04 13.88
CA PRO A 97 27.65 0.76 12.98
C PRO A 97 27.15 0.75 11.53
N THR A 98 27.58 1.74 10.77
CA THR A 98 27.37 1.71 9.30
C THR A 98 28.16 0.55 8.68
N GLY A 99 27.63 -0.02 7.61
CA GLY A 99 28.30 -1.11 6.89
C GLY A 99 28.07 -2.54 7.42
N VAL A 100 27.43 -2.74 8.57
CA VAL A 100 27.08 -4.10 9.06
C VAL A 100 25.93 -4.76 8.28
N GLY A 101 25.33 -4.08 7.32
CA GLY A 101 24.23 -4.63 6.52
C GLY A 101 22.88 -4.65 7.29
N LYS A 102 22.59 -3.59 8.06
CA LYS A 102 21.33 -3.44 8.84
C LYS A 102 20.09 -3.66 7.98
N THR A 103 20.04 -3.06 6.79
CA THR A 103 18.85 -3.12 5.91
C THR A 103 18.46 -4.56 5.59
N MET A 104 19.43 -5.37 5.10
CA MET A 104 19.16 -6.77 4.79
C MET A 104 18.84 -7.58 6.04
N ALA A 105 19.52 -7.30 7.17
CA ALA A 105 19.28 -7.98 8.44
C ALA A 105 17.94 -7.63 9.09
N THR A 106 17.21 -6.60 8.60
CA THR A 106 15.86 -6.26 9.02
C THR A 106 14.82 -6.66 7.98
N VAL A 107 15.09 -6.45 6.70
CA VAL A 107 14.16 -6.77 5.60
C VAL A 107 13.97 -8.29 5.47
N PHE A 108 15.04 -9.07 5.41
CA PHE A 108 14.96 -10.53 5.25
C PHE A 108 14.09 -11.21 6.31
N PRO A 109 14.31 -11.02 7.63
CA PRO A 109 13.45 -11.63 8.64
C PRO A 109 12.02 -11.10 8.64
N ALA A 110 11.78 -9.84 8.23
CA ALA A 110 10.43 -9.32 8.07
C ALA A 110 9.70 -9.99 6.90
N VAL A 111 10.40 -10.20 5.77
CA VAL A 111 9.86 -10.97 4.63
C VAL A 111 9.52 -12.39 5.04
N LYS A 112 10.43 -13.10 5.74
CA LYS A 112 10.15 -14.45 6.28
C LYS A 112 8.93 -14.46 7.19
N ALA A 113 8.81 -13.48 8.09
CA ALA A 113 7.67 -13.35 9.00
C ALA A 113 6.33 -13.17 8.25
N VAL A 114 6.32 -12.36 7.17
CA VAL A 114 5.13 -12.21 6.30
C VAL A 114 4.75 -13.54 5.65
N GLY A 115 5.74 -14.31 5.18
CA GLY A 115 5.50 -15.64 4.58
C GLY A 115 4.88 -16.65 5.54
N GLU A 116 5.17 -16.51 6.83
CA GLU A 116 4.64 -17.35 7.91
C GLU A 116 3.35 -16.81 8.53
N GLY A 117 2.84 -15.68 8.04
CA GLY A 117 1.59 -15.08 8.51
C GLY A 117 1.73 -14.31 9.83
N LEU A 118 2.94 -13.92 10.22
CA LEU A 118 3.21 -13.10 11.41
C LEU A 118 3.03 -11.59 11.15
N GLY A 119 2.67 -11.23 9.95
CA GLY A 119 2.36 -9.88 9.48
C GLY A 119 1.78 -9.90 8.08
N GLU A 120 1.00 -8.89 7.75
CA GLU A 120 0.31 -8.79 6.44
C GLU A 120 1.11 -7.95 5.45
N LYS A 121 1.74 -6.88 5.92
CA LYS A 121 2.39 -5.87 5.08
C LYS A 121 3.58 -5.25 5.81
N ILE A 122 4.63 -4.95 5.05
CA ILE A 122 5.82 -4.26 5.55
C ILE A 122 5.73 -2.77 5.18
N PHE A 123 5.88 -1.88 6.16
CA PHE A 123 6.13 -0.46 5.96
C PHE A 123 7.60 -0.19 6.26
N TYR A 124 8.38 0.09 5.22
CA TYR A 124 9.75 0.55 5.37
C TYR A 124 9.78 2.08 5.33
N LEU A 125 10.05 2.67 6.47
CA LEU A 125 9.96 4.12 6.67
C LEU A 125 11.34 4.75 6.69
N THR A 126 11.52 5.82 5.91
CA THR A 126 12.80 6.52 5.78
C THR A 126 12.62 8.03 5.89
N ALA A 127 13.68 8.73 6.35
CA ALA A 127 13.72 10.20 6.36
C ALA A 127 14.17 10.81 5.03
N LYS A 128 14.85 10.05 4.17
CA LYS A 128 15.53 10.57 2.95
C LYS A 128 15.31 9.67 1.74
N THR A 129 15.29 10.28 0.56
CA THR A 129 15.14 9.57 -0.72
C THR A 129 16.23 8.53 -0.96
N ILE A 130 17.50 8.83 -0.57
CA ILE A 130 18.63 7.91 -0.75
C ILE A 130 18.44 6.61 0.04
N THR A 131 17.93 6.68 1.26
CA THR A 131 17.68 5.48 2.07
C THR A 131 16.53 4.64 1.53
N ARG A 132 15.59 5.22 0.77
CA ARG A 132 14.57 4.47 0.02
C ARG A 132 15.17 3.57 -1.05
N THR A 133 16.23 4.03 -1.74
CA THR A 133 16.94 3.24 -2.74
C THR A 133 17.62 2.02 -2.11
N VAL A 134 18.20 2.17 -0.92
CA VAL A 134 18.85 1.06 -0.21
C VAL A 134 17.83 -0.01 0.23
N ALA A 135 16.64 0.42 0.69
CA ALA A 135 15.56 -0.51 1.02
C ALA A 135 15.06 -1.26 -0.22
N TRP A 136 14.86 -0.54 -1.33
CA TRP A 136 14.49 -1.13 -2.61
C TRP A 136 15.49 -2.20 -3.05
N GLN A 137 16.78 -1.87 -3.03
CA GLN A 137 17.86 -2.81 -3.38
C GLN A 137 17.87 -4.08 -2.52
N ALA A 138 17.48 -3.98 -1.23
CA ALA A 138 17.37 -5.16 -0.39
C ALA A 138 16.26 -6.11 -0.85
N PHE A 139 15.11 -5.60 -1.29
CA PHE A 139 14.07 -6.43 -1.90
C PHE A 139 14.50 -6.99 -3.25
N ASP A 140 15.17 -6.19 -4.09
CA ASP A 140 15.66 -6.66 -5.40
C ASP A 140 16.66 -7.79 -5.26
N THR A 141 17.60 -7.69 -4.32
CA THR A 141 18.53 -8.78 -4.01
C THR A 141 17.82 -10.07 -3.62
N LEU A 142 16.70 -9.98 -2.89
CA LEU A 142 15.90 -11.17 -2.57
C LEU A 142 15.11 -11.68 -3.78
N LYS A 143 14.71 -10.80 -4.71
CA LYS A 143 14.05 -11.21 -5.96
C LYS A 143 14.98 -11.98 -6.89
N GLU A 144 16.30 -11.78 -6.84
CA GLU A 144 17.30 -12.60 -7.55
C GLU A 144 17.19 -14.08 -7.14
N GLN A 145 16.69 -14.39 -5.96
CA GLN A 145 16.38 -15.74 -5.49
C GLN A 145 14.94 -16.17 -5.80
N ALA A 146 14.31 -15.58 -6.81
CA ALA A 146 12.93 -15.83 -7.21
C ALA A 146 11.86 -15.45 -6.17
N LEU A 147 12.14 -14.55 -5.24
CA LEU A 147 11.13 -13.97 -4.36
C LEU A 147 10.03 -13.29 -5.18
N ARG A 148 8.80 -13.67 -4.94
CA ARG A 148 7.61 -13.02 -5.49
C ARG A 148 7.00 -12.13 -4.40
N MET A 149 7.30 -10.85 -4.47
CA MET A 149 6.81 -9.86 -3.52
C MET A 149 6.60 -8.53 -4.21
N LYS A 150 5.44 -7.94 -4.01
CA LYS A 150 5.11 -6.62 -4.57
C LYS A 150 5.58 -5.54 -3.63
N VAL A 151 6.44 -4.68 -4.15
CA VAL A 151 7.05 -3.58 -3.40
C VAL A 151 6.71 -2.26 -4.07
N LEU A 152 6.07 -1.37 -3.33
CA LEU A 152 5.71 -0.03 -3.77
C LEU A 152 6.70 1.00 -3.21
N VAL A 153 7.19 1.88 -4.07
CA VAL A 153 7.86 3.12 -3.66
C VAL A 153 6.86 4.26 -3.73
N LEU A 154 6.32 4.65 -2.59
CA LEU A 154 5.35 5.72 -2.52
C LEU A 154 6.06 7.08 -2.54
N THR A 155 5.75 7.86 -3.56
CA THR A 155 6.35 9.18 -3.82
C THR A 155 5.33 10.28 -3.61
N ALA A 156 5.76 11.43 -3.12
CA ALA A 156 4.89 12.57 -2.86
C ALA A 156 4.21 13.08 -4.15
N LYS A 157 3.00 13.61 -4.00
CA LYS A 157 2.12 14.05 -5.08
C LYS A 157 2.80 15.06 -6.00
N GLU A 158 3.48 16.02 -5.44
CA GLU A 158 4.18 17.10 -6.17
C GLU A 158 5.30 16.57 -7.08
N LYS A 159 5.84 15.39 -6.75
CA LYS A 159 6.91 14.75 -7.53
C LYS A 159 6.40 13.83 -8.64
N THR A 160 5.13 13.41 -8.56
CA THR A 160 4.52 12.47 -9.51
C THR A 160 3.47 13.10 -10.39
N CYS A 161 3.00 14.31 -10.05
CA CYS A 161 2.00 15.03 -10.82
C CYS A 161 2.51 15.32 -12.23
N PHE A 162 1.70 15.04 -13.25
CA PHE A 162 2.02 15.34 -14.65
C PHE A 162 1.66 16.77 -15.06
N CYS A 163 0.90 17.49 -14.23
CA CYS A 163 0.51 18.88 -14.49
C CYS A 163 1.54 19.83 -13.84
N GLU A 164 1.76 20.97 -14.45
CA GLU A 164 2.63 22.03 -13.89
C GLU A 164 2.09 22.55 -12.55
N GLU A 165 0.77 22.71 -12.46
CA GLU A 165 0.10 23.08 -11.22
C GLU A 165 -0.73 21.90 -10.70
N THR A 166 -0.65 21.67 -9.38
CA THR A 166 -1.37 20.58 -8.73
C THR A 166 -2.81 20.99 -8.38
N VAL A 167 -3.64 21.20 -9.41
CA VAL A 167 -5.08 21.49 -9.27
C VAL A 167 -5.88 20.22 -9.55
N CYS A 168 -6.36 19.57 -8.49
CA CYS A 168 -6.90 18.22 -8.55
C CYS A 168 -8.43 18.22 -8.65
N ASN A 169 -8.98 18.72 -9.76
CA ASN A 169 -10.40 18.62 -10.08
C ASN A 169 -10.58 18.22 -11.55
N PRO A 170 -11.75 17.66 -11.94
CA PRO A 170 -11.99 17.18 -13.30
C PRO A 170 -11.97 18.25 -14.40
N ASP A 171 -12.14 19.53 -14.03
CA ASP A 171 -12.17 20.64 -14.99
C ASP A 171 -10.75 21.12 -15.34
N ALA A 172 -9.83 21.10 -14.37
CA ALA A 172 -8.46 21.58 -14.52
C ALA A 172 -7.45 20.45 -14.82
N CYS A 173 -7.70 19.21 -14.38
CA CYS A 173 -6.77 18.11 -14.53
C CYS A 173 -7.33 16.99 -15.43
N PRO A 174 -6.72 16.71 -16.59
CA PRO A 174 -7.18 15.68 -17.51
C PRO A 174 -7.06 14.26 -16.89
N TYR A 175 -6.15 14.06 -15.95
CA TYR A 175 -5.94 12.79 -15.26
C TYR A 175 -6.93 12.58 -14.10
N ALA A 176 -7.54 13.64 -13.57
CA ALA A 176 -8.62 13.56 -12.60
C ALA A 176 -9.97 13.28 -13.27
N LYS A 177 -10.16 13.79 -14.51
CA LYS A 177 -11.39 13.57 -15.27
C LYS A 177 -11.56 12.11 -15.66
N GLY A 178 -12.61 11.45 -15.13
CA GLY A 178 -12.88 10.03 -15.36
C GLY A 178 -11.85 9.08 -14.72
N HIS A 179 -11.10 9.54 -13.73
CA HIS A 179 -10.11 8.73 -13.01
C HIS A 179 -10.74 7.45 -12.43
N PHE A 180 -11.85 7.60 -11.72
CA PHE A 180 -12.52 6.50 -11.04
C PHE A 180 -13.14 5.47 -11.97
N ASP A 181 -13.39 5.83 -13.24
CA ASP A 181 -13.89 4.89 -14.23
C ASP A 181 -12.80 3.94 -14.75
N ARG A 182 -11.52 4.33 -14.63
CA ARG A 182 -10.38 3.62 -15.23
C ARG A 182 -9.37 3.07 -14.23
N VAL A 183 -9.29 3.66 -13.03
CA VAL A 183 -8.21 3.34 -12.07
C VAL A 183 -8.24 1.88 -11.62
N ASN A 184 -9.41 1.28 -11.44
CA ASN A 184 -9.51 -0.10 -11.02
C ASN A 184 -8.90 -1.07 -12.04
N ASP A 185 -9.13 -0.86 -13.32
CA ASP A 185 -8.56 -1.71 -14.36
C ASP A 185 -7.07 -1.43 -14.54
N ALA A 186 -6.63 -0.17 -14.42
CA ALA A 186 -5.22 0.20 -14.42
C ALA A 186 -4.44 -0.48 -13.29
N VAL A 187 -4.98 -0.47 -12.08
CA VAL A 187 -4.39 -1.13 -10.90
C VAL A 187 -4.39 -2.65 -11.09
N TYR A 188 -5.49 -3.24 -11.54
CA TYR A 188 -5.57 -4.68 -11.74
C TYR A 188 -4.57 -5.18 -12.79
N GLU A 189 -4.46 -4.49 -13.92
CA GLU A 189 -3.47 -4.80 -14.94
C GLU A 189 -2.05 -4.72 -14.36
N LEU A 190 -1.70 -3.63 -13.69
CA LEU A 190 -0.39 -3.47 -13.07
C LEU A 190 -0.06 -4.59 -12.10
N LEU A 191 -1.00 -4.94 -11.22
CA LEU A 191 -0.83 -6.01 -10.24
C LEU A 191 -0.62 -7.40 -10.89
N THR A 192 -1.20 -7.63 -12.07
CA THR A 192 -1.09 -8.91 -12.76
C THR A 192 0.13 -9.01 -13.66
N THR A 193 0.72 -7.89 -14.07
CA THR A 193 1.86 -7.83 -15.01
C THR A 193 3.20 -7.54 -14.34
N SER A 194 3.21 -6.87 -13.18
CA SER A 194 4.45 -6.51 -12.48
C SER A 194 4.42 -6.87 -10.99
N ASP A 195 5.58 -7.21 -10.45
CA ASP A 195 5.82 -7.31 -9.01
C ASP A 195 6.55 -6.06 -8.47
N GLU A 196 6.95 -5.16 -9.35
CA GLU A 196 7.63 -3.90 -9.04
C GLU A 196 6.72 -2.71 -9.28
N MET A 197 6.63 -1.86 -8.28
CA MET A 197 5.84 -0.64 -8.32
C MET A 197 6.75 0.55 -8.04
N SER A 198 7.77 0.72 -8.92
CA SER A 198 8.63 1.91 -8.91
C SER A 198 7.85 3.13 -9.40
N ARG A 199 8.43 4.32 -9.19
CA ARG A 199 7.82 5.55 -9.68
C ARG A 199 7.62 5.52 -11.19
N GLU A 200 8.61 5.06 -11.93
CA GLU A 200 8.63 5.00 -13.40
C GLU A 200 7.51 4.08 -13.92
N ILE A 201 7.39 2.88 -13.35
CA ILE A 201 6.36 1.91 -13.70
C ILE A 201 4.96 2.47 -13.41
N LEU A 202 4.78 3.14 -12.27
CA LEU A 202 3.51 3.78 -11.92
C LEU A 202 3.16 4.91 -12.88
N GLU A 203 4.13 5.75 -13.26
CA GLU A 203 3.93 6.84 -14.21
C GLU A 203 3.60 6.33 -15.61
N GLU A 204 4.26 5.27 -16.09
CA GLU A 204 3.95 4.63 -17.37
C GLU A 204 2.53 4.06 -17.38
N GLN A 205 2.16 3.32 -16.34
CA GLN A 205 0.81 2.77 -16.21
C GLN A 205 -0.25 3.87 -16.13
N ALA A 206 0.01 4.93 -15.37
CA ALA A 206 -0.90 6.06 -15.24
C ALA A 206 -1.10 6.81 -16.55
N LYS A 207 -0.05 7.00 -17.36
CA LYS A 207 -0.14 7.56 -18.70
C LYS A 207 -0.95 6.68 -19.64
N LYS A 208 -0.68 5.37 -19.63
CA LYS A 208 -1.39 4.39 -20.45
C LYS A 208 -2.90 4.43 -20.23
N TRP A 209 -3.32 4.56 -18.98
CA TRP A 209 -4.73 4.56 -18.57
C TRP A 209 -5.33 5.95 -18.41
N ASN A 210 -4.54 7.02 -18.62
CA ASN A 210 -4.95 8.40 -18.40
C ASN A 210 -5.58 8.62 -17.01
N VAL A 211 -4.87 8.20 -15.96
CA VAL A 211 -5.26 8.34 -14.55
C VAL A 211 -4.21 9.11 -13.76
N CYS A 212 -4.58 9.66 -12.60
CA CYS A 212 -3.64 10.33 -11.72
C CYS A 212 -2.61 9.32 -11.16
N PRO A 213 -1.30 9.51 -11.39
CA PRO A 213 -0.27 8.57 -10.91
C PRO A 213 -0.21 8.48 -9.39
N TYR A 214 -0.43 9.60 -8.69
CA TYR A 214 -0.42 9.63 -7.23
C TYR A 214 -1.60 8.87 -6.65
N ASP A 215 -2.84 9.19 -7.06
CA ASP A 215 -4.04 8.50 -6.55
C ASP A 215 -4.02 7.02 -6.91
N MET A 216 -3.58 6.66 -8.13
CA MET A 216 -3.38 5.26 -8.51
C MET A 216 -2.34 4.58 -7.59
N SER A 217 -1.24 5.25 -7.23
CA SER A 217 -0.24 4.68 -6.31
C SER A 217 -0.81 4.41 -4.92
N LEU A 218 -1.72 5.27 -4.45
CA LEU A 218 -2.45 5.05 -3.20
C LEU A 218 -3.36 3.83 -3.29
N ASP A 219 -4.04 3.61 -4.42
CA ASP A 219 -4.88 2.42 -4.61
C ASP A 219 -4.05 1.14 -4.72
N VAL A 220 -2.93 1.18 -5.45
CA VAL A 220 -1.93 0.10 -5.49
C VAL A 220 -1.44 -0.27 -4.10
N SER A 221 -1.29 0.70 -3.18
CA SER A 221 -0.82 0.47 -1.82
C SER A 221 -1.64 -0.55 -1.03
N ASN A 222 -2.93 -0.70 -1.35
CA ASN A 222 -3.80 -1.69 -0.70
C ASN A 222 -3.38 -3.14 -1.04
N TRP A 223 -2.81 -3.35 -2.22
CA TRP A 223 -2.59 -4.67 -2.82
C TRP A 223 -1.14 -5.16 -2.75
N VAL A 224 -0.20 -4.30 -2.41
CA VAL A 224 1.22 -4.64 -2.32
C VAL A 224 1.59 -5.22 -0.96
N ASP A 225 2.69 -5.95 -0.91
CA ASP A 225 3.18 -6.64 0.28
C ASP A 225 4.12 -5.76 1.11
N ALA A 226 4.79 -4.79 0.47
CA ALA A 226 5.65 -3.83 1.12
C ALA A 226 5.48 -2.42 0.54
N ILE A 227 5.54 -1.41 1.41
CA ILE A 227 5.51 0.00 1.05
C ILE A 227 6.77 0.66 1.61
N ASN A 228 7.55 1.23 0.71
CA ASN A 228 8.73 2.02 1.03
C ASN A 228 8.38 3.51 0.88
N CYS A 229 8.32 4.25 1.97
CA CYS A 229 7.85 5.63 1.97
C CYS A 229 8.53 6.49 3.04
N ASP A 230 8.24 7.79 3.00
CA ASP A 230 8.66 8.76 4.03
C ASP A 230 7.89 8.55 5.35
N TYR A 231 8.49 8.96 6.46
CA TYR A 231 7.88 8.96 7.79
C TYR A 231 6.51 9.65 7.84
N ASN A 232 6.32 10.71 7.03
CA ASN A 232 5.08 11.47 6.99
C ASN A 232 3.87 10.59 6.68
N TYR A 233 4.06 9.57 5.83
CA TYR A 233 2.97 8.66 5.48
C TYR A 233 2.48 7.77 6.63
N ALA A 234 3.24 7.69 7.73
CA ALA A 234 2.83 6.95 8.93
C ALA A 234 2.52 7.86 10.12
N PHE A 235 3.22 8.98 10.27
CA PHE A 235 3.23 9.74 11.52
C PHE A 235 2.69 11.16 11.41
N ASP A 236 2.62 11.76 10.21
CA ASP A 236 2.10 13.12 10.04
C ASP A 236 0.57 13.12 10.16
N PRO A 237 -0.02 13.96 11.05
CA PRO A 237 -1.46 13.99 11.25
C PRO A 237 -2.26 14.35 9.98
N ASN A 238 -1.65 15.10 9.05
CA ASN A 238 -2.30 15.55 7.82
C ASN A 238 -2.01 14.64 6.61
N ALA A 239 -0.80 14.05 6.56
CA ALA A 239 -0.32 13.29 5.40
C ALA A 239 -0.33 11.77 5.58
N HIS A 240 -0.60 11.24 6.79
CA HIS A 240 -0.60 9.80 7.02
C HIS A 240 -1.63 9.05 6.18
N LEU A 241 -1.31 7.82 5.85
CA LEU A 241 -2.17 6.95 5.05
C LEU A 241 -3.39 6.51 5.87
N ARG A 242 -4.45 7.31 5.84
CA ARG A 242 -5.70 7.05 6.58
C ARG A 242 -6.32 5.69 6.27
N ARG A 243 -6.09 5.15 5.06
CA ARG A 243 -6.55 3.81 4.65
C ARG A 243 -5.94 2.68 5.46
N PHE A 244 -4.79 2.91 6.12
CA PHE A 244 -4.11 1.94 7.00
C PHE A 244 -4.13 2.38 8.47
N PHE A 245 -4.03 3.68 8.74
CA PHE A 245 -3.78 4.23 10.08
C PHE A 245 -4.90 5.14 10.57
N GLY A 246 -5.99 5.31 9.79
CA GLY A 246 -7.17 6.07 10.21
C GLY A 246 -7.99 5.34 11.29
N GLU A 247 -8.85 6.07 11.96
CA GLU A 247 -9.74 5.52 12.98
C GLU A 247 -10.58 4.35 12.43
N GLY A 248 -10.65 3.26 13.18
CA GLY A 248 -11.36 2.05 12.79
C GLY A 248 -10.59 1.12 11.83
N ASN A 249 -9.44 1.54 11.30
CA ASN A 249 -8.59 0.69 10.48
C ASN A 249 -7.55 -0.02 11.36
N SER A 250 -7.39 -1.31 11.15
CA SER A 250 -6.40 -2.13 11.83
C SER A 250 -5.82 -3.17 10.88
N GLY A 251 -4.56 -3.51 11.06
CA GLY A 251 -3.89 -4.56 10.29
C GLY A 251 -2.62 -5.02 11.01
N GLU A 252 -2.16 -6.21 10.70
CA GLU A 252 -0.90 -6.73 11.25
C GLU A 252 0.28 -6.21 10.43
N TYR A 253 0.62 -4.93 10.59
CA TYR A 253 1.69 -4.26 9.86
C TYR A 253 3.02 -4.36 10.57
N LEU A 254 4.09 -4.61 9.80
CA LEU A 254 5.46 -4.62 10.26
C LEU A 254 6.13 -3.30 9.88
N PHE A 255 6.57 -2.54 10.88
CA PHE A 255 7.27 -1.27 10.66
C PHE A 255 8.77 -1.47 10.77
N LEU A 256 9.49 -1.19 9.69
CA LEU A 256 10.94 -1.08 9.65
C LEU A 256 11.29 0.41 9.52
N ILE A 257 11.78 1.00 10.60
CA ILE A 257 12.04 2.44 10.68
C ILE A 257 13.54 2.66 10.61
N ASP A 258 14.01 3.13 9.47
CA ASP A 258 15.43 3.41 9.25
C ASP A 258 15.80 4.80 9.80
N GLU A 259 17.00 4.93 10.36
CA GLU A 259 17.51 6.18 10.95
C GLU A 259 16.52 6.81 11.97
N ALA A 260 15.92 5.97 12.82
CA ALA A 260 14.85 6.36 13.75
C ALA A 260 15.24 7.50 14.73
N HIS A 261 16.53 7.80 14.86
CA HIS A 261 17.00 8.96 15.63
C HIS A 261 16.55 10.32 15.06
N ASN A 262 16.12 10.34 13.79
CA ASN A 262 15.55 11.56 13.17
C ASN A 262 14.06 11.78 13.56
N LEU A 263 13.37 10.78 14.13
CA LEU A 263 11.95 10.89 14.45
C LEU A 263 11.60 12.03 15.44
N PRO A 264 12.39 12.29 16.53
CA PRO A 264 12.05 13.37 17.44
C PRO A 264 12.00 14.76 16.78
N ASP A 265 12.95 15.06 15.90
CA ASP A 265 12.98 16.33 15.18
C ASP A 265 11.87 16.40 14.13
N ARG A 266 11.65 15.30 13.38
CA ARG A 266 10.54 15.21 12.44
C ARG A 266 9.17 15.32 13.13
N ALA A 267 9.01 14.76 14.32
CA ALA A 267 7.77 14.91 15.08
C ALA A 267 7.53 16.36 15.50
N ARG A 268 8.58 17.11 15.88
CA ARG A 268 8.44 18.54 16.13
C ARG A 268 7.95 19.29 14.90
N ASP A 269 8.53 19.03 13.73
CA ASP A 269 8.11 19.65 12.47
C ASP A 269 6.65 19.30 12.11
N MET A 270 6.22 18.06 12.33
CA MET A 270 4.87 17.57 11.99
C MET A 270 3.76 18.11 12.92
N TYR A 271 4.12 18.41 14.19
CA TYR A 271 3.16 18.80 15.24
C TYR A 271 3.34 20.24 15.74
N SER A 272 4.34 21.00 15.25
CA SER A 272 4.42 22.43 15.50
C SER A 272 3.47 23.15 14.54
N ALA A 273 2.59 23.97 15.11
CA ALA A 273 1.67 24.85 14.37
C ALA A 273 2.43 26.03 13.75
#